data_f2be0fc8e4a7ac2b69f5d2644b98405b
#
_entry.id   f2be0fc8e4a7ac2b69f5d2644b98405b
#
_cell.length_a   1.000
_cell.length_b   1.000
_cell.length_c   1.000
_cell.angle_alpha   90.00
_cell.angle_beta   90.00
_cell.angle_gamma   90.00
#
_symmetry.space_group_name_H-M   'P 1'
#
loop_
_entity.id
_entity.type
_entity.pdbx_description
1 polymer ?
#
loop_
_entity_poly.entity_id
_entity_poly.type
_entity_poly.pdbx_seq_one_letter_code
_entity_poly.pdbx_strand_id
1 'polypeptide(L)'
;MSNIPENRELFDSIINKATLKQDVYHNTYETFNQFKTGIKELVREFQNTEIQSKRAIPFEHKNRGEFEVELKFAGDILIFMMHTNIFEFSRDHEVMKMPYVQEDIERSYCGIINIYNFLGDSFKYKRINDVGYLIGRVFINKDMHYFIEGKREIGFLYQNFANAIMDEHAARNIIKSSIKYALNFDLLTPPYNEVKILSVYEIQTTLDNMKIKTGKRLGFKFQADHDEEDKTETID
;
A
#
# COMPACT_ATOMS: atom_id res chain seq x y z
N MET A 1 -16.86 -53.58 -0.96
CA MET A 1 -17.46 -52.25 -0.97
C MET A 1 -16.70 -51.43 0.05
N SER A 2 -15.85 -50.50 -0.39
CA SER A 2 -15.06 -49.67 0.51
C SER A 2 -16.00 -48.66 1.17
N ASN A 3 -16.12 -48.70 2.51
CA ASN A 3 -16.80 -47.66 3.29
C ASN A 3 -16.05 -46.35 3.08
N ILE A 4 -16.49 -45.54 2.12
CA ILE A 4 -16.08 -44.15 2.04
C ILE A 4 -16.71 -43.46 3.25
N PRO A 5 -15.93 -42.82 4.14
CA PRO A 5 -16.50 -42.11 5.28
C PRO A 5 -17.54 -41.09 4.78
N GLU A 6 -18.70 -41.07 5.40
CA GLU A 6 -19.83 -40.19 5.03
C GLU A 6 -19.44 -38.70 4.88
N ASN A 7 -18.35 -38.27 5.54
CA ASN A 7 -17.86 -36.91 5.54
C ASN A 7 -16.57 -36.68 4.74
N ARG A 8 -16.15 -37.63 3.89
CA ARG A 8 -14.86 -37.53 3.19
C ARG A 8 -14.78 -36.30 2.27
N GLU A 9 -15.80 -36.06 1.49
CA GLU A 9 -15.85 -34.89 0.58
C GLU A 9 -15.77 -33.55 1.34
N LEU A 10 -16.43 -33.48 2.52
CA LEU A 10 -16.34 -32.32 3.40
C LEU A 10 -14.92 -32.12 3.89
N PHE A 11 -14.28 -33.19 4.36
CA PHE A 11 -12.89 -33.11 4.89
C PHE A 11 -11.90 -32.75 3.79
N ASP A 12 -12.02 -33.33 2.59
CA ASP A 12 -11.19 -33.01 1.43
C ASP A 12 -11.38 -31.53 1.04
N SER A 13 -12.60 -31.02 1.05
CA SER A 13 -12.90 -29.61 0.76
C SER A 13 -12.26 -28.68 1.83
N ILE A 14 -12.33 -29.04 3.10
CA ILE A 14 -11.72 -28.28 4.20
C ILE A 14 -10.19 -28.25 4.02
N ILE A 15 -9.58 -29.40 3.76
CA ILE A 15 -8.12 -29.52 3.60
C ILE A 15 -7.65 -28.69 2.40
N ASN A 16 -8.29 -28.87 1.25
CA ASN A 16 -7.89 -28.15 0.01
C ASN A 16 -7.99 -26.64 0.21
N LYS A 17 -9.12 -26.14 0.77
CA LYS A 17 -9.30 -24.73 1.01
C LYS A 17 -8.34 -24.15 2.05
N ALA A 18 -8.06 -24.90 3.09
CA ALA A 18 -7.12 -24.49 4.13
C ALA A 18 -5.68 -24.44 3.59
N THR A 19 -5.27 -25.47 2.83
CA THR A 19 -3.94 -25.54 2.21
C THR A 19 -3.72 -24.34 1.27
N LEU A 20 -4.67 -24.09 0.36
CA LEU A 20 -4.60 -22.93 -0.53
C LEU A 20 -4.38 -21.62 0.23
N LYS A 21 -5.18 -21.39 1.28
CA LYS A 21 -5.05 -20.15 2.07
C LYS A 21 -3.74 -20.08 2.85
N GLN A 22 -3.22 -21.20 3.33
CA GLN A 22 -1.94 -21.26 4.01
C GLN A 22 -0.78 -20.98 3.05
N ASP A 23 -0.81 -21.52 1.84
CA ASP A 23 0.20 -21.27 0.80
C ASP A 23 0.24 -19.80 0.41
N VAL A 24 -0.92 -19.19 0.16
CA VAL A 24 -1.02 -17.75 -0.16
C VAL A 24 -0.56 -16.89 1.02
N TYR A 25 -0.90 -17.27 2.24
CA TYR A 25 -0.43 -16.55 3.44
C TYR A 25 1.09 -16.61 3.57
N HIS A 26 1.66 -17.80 3.41
CA HIS A 26 3.10 -18.02 3.48
C HIS A 26 3.85 -17.17 2.44
N ASN A 27 3.41 -17.22 1.19
CA ASN A 27 3.97 -16.41 0.10
C ASN A 27 3.90 -14.91 0.39
N THR A 28 2.77 -14.46 0.94
CA THR A 28 2.59 -13.05 1.31
C THR A 28 3.52 -12.64 2.46
N TYR A 29 3.68 -13.52 3.45
CA TYR A 29 4.56 -13.29 4.59
C TYR A 29 6.04 -13.28 4.18
N GLU A 30 6.46 -14.18 3.30
CA GLU A 30 7.81 -14.16 2.72
C GLU A 30 8.06 -12.88 1.93
N THR A 31 7.11 -12.48 1.09
CA THR A 31 7.16 -11.20 0.38
C THR A 31 7.29 -10.03 1.34
N PHE A 32 6.53 -10.03 2.43
CA PHE A 32 6.61 -8.96 3.43
C PHE A 32 7.98 -8.91 4.12
N ASN A 33 8.60 -10.06 4.37
CA ASN A 33 9.97 -10.13 4.89
C ASN A 33 11.00 -9.62 3.87
N GLN A 34 10.80 -9.86 2.57
CA GLN A 34 11.62 -9.27 1.50
C GLN A 34 11.49 -7.74 1.51
N PHE A 35 10.29 -7.17 1.70
CA PHE A 35 10.13 -5.72 1.90
C PHE A 35 10.88 -5.20 3.12
N LYS A 36 10.78 -5.87 4.27
CA LYS A 36 11.53 -5.48 5.49
C LYS A 36 13.05 -5.48 5.24
N THR A 37 13.54 -6.51 4.59
CA THR A 37 14.97 -6.66 4.27
C THR A 37 15.41 -5.58 3.27
N GLY A 38 14.69 -5.40 2.17
CA GLY A 38 15.00 -4.40 1.15
C GLY A 38 14.97 -2.97 1.68
N ILE A 39 14.03 -2.65 2.58
CA ILE A 39 13.97 -1.34 3.26
C ILE A 39 15.21 -1.14 4.13
N LYS A 40 15.58 -2.14 4.94
CA LYS A 40 16.75 -2.07 5.81
C LYS A 40 18.05 -1.89 5.04
N GLU A 41 18.21 -2.60 3.93
CA GLU A 41 19.36 -2.50 3.04
C GLU A 41 19.44 -1.11 2.38
N LEU A 42 18.32 -0.61 1.88
CA LEU A 42 18.26 0.70 1.25
C LEU A 42 18.63 1.82 2.24
N VAL A 43 18.19 1.72 3.49
CA VAL A 43 18.58 2.65 4.56
C VAL A 43 20.08 2.58 4.83
N ARG A 44 20.67 1.38 4.88
CA ARG A 44 22.11 1.21 5.06
C ARG A 44 22.92 1.79 3.89
N GLU A 45 22.47 1.56 2.66
CA GLU A 45 23.10 2.14 1.48
C GLU A 45 23.11 3.67 1.53
N PHE A 46 21.98 4.27 1.90
CA PHE A 46 21.90 5.73 2.06
C PHE A 46 22.88 6.25 3.13
N GLN A 47 22.94 5.57 4.29
CA GLN A 47 23.82 5.95 5.39
C GLN A 47 25.31 5.83 5.04
N ASN A 48 25.67 4.86 4.17
CA ASN A 48 27.05 4.64 3.74
C ASN A 48 27.44 5.50 2.53
N THR A 49 26.49 6.20 1.91
CA THR A 49 26.75 7.08 0.78
C THR A 49 27.20 8.44 1.29
N GLU A 50 28.35 8.93 0.81
CA GLU A 50 28.80 10.29 1.08
C GLU A 50 27.86 11.30 0.37
N ILE A 51 26.82 11.73 1.08
CA ILE A 51 25.88 12.72 0.56
C ILE A 51 26.30 14.09 1.05
N GLN A 52 26.68 14.96 0.11
CA GLN A 52 26.93 16.36 0.42
C GLN A 52 25.60 17.08 0.63
N SER A 53 25.14 17.13 1.86
CA SER A 53 23.98 17.93 2.25
C SER A 53 24.33 18.91 3.35
N LYS A 54 23.82 20.15 3.22
CA LYS A 54 23.97 21.18 4.25
C LYS A 54 23.19 20.88 5.54
N ARG A 55 22.26 19.93 5.49
CA ARG A 55 21.40 19.54 6.61
C ARG A 55 21.29 18.03 6.70
N ALA A 56 21.11 17.51 7.90
CA ALA A 56 20.81 16.10 8.09
C ALA A 56 19.43 15.78 7.50
N ILE A 57 19.39 14.87 6.53
CA ILE A 57 18.17 14.40 5.91
C ILE A 57 17.84 13.04 6.52
N PRO A 58 16.68 12.87 7.18
CA PRO A 58 16.30 11.59 7.75
C PRO A 58 16.07 10.58 6.63
N PHE A 59 16.66 9.40 6.75
CA PHE A 59 16.33 8.21 5.99
C PHE A 59 16.47 7.01 6.91
N GLU A 60 15.35 6.62 7.50
CA GLU A 60 15.30 5.72 8.66
C GLU A 60 14.20 4.69 8.47
N HIS A 61 14.41 3.49 9.00
CA HIS A 61 13.36 2.49 9.07
C HIS A 61 13.03 2.14 10.52
N LYS A 62 11.79 1.74 10.74
CA LYS A 62 11.32 1.26 12.04
C LYS A 62 10.45 0.03 11.85
N ASN A 63 10.82 -1.07 12.49
CA ASN A 63 9.93 -2.22 12.59
C ASN A 63 8.85 -1.93 13.64
N ARG A 64 7.59 -1.86 13.22
CA ARG A 64 6.44 -1.55 14.09
C ARG A 64 5.72 -2.81 14.59
N GLY A 65 6.12 -3.97 14.10
CA GLY A 65 5.54 -5.26 14.46
C GLY A 65 5.79 -6.32 13.41
N GLU A 66 5.11 -7.43 13.58
CA GLU A 66 5.24 -8.57 12.67
C GLU A 66 4.76 -8.23 11.25
N PHE A 67 3.66 -7.49 11.14
CA PHE A 67 2.96 -7.18 9.89
C PHE A 67 3.04 -5.70 9.48
N GLU A 68 3.95 -4.93 10.09
CA GLU A 68 4.08 -3.50 9.80
C GLU A 68 5.55 -3.06 9.83
N VAL A 69 5.96 -2.32 8.81
CA VAL A 69 7.27 -1.65 8.75
C VAL A 69 7.12 -0.23 8.23
N GLU A 70 7.83 0.69 8.87
CA GLU A 70 7.88 2.11 8.55
C GLU A 70 9.20 2.43 7.85
N LEU A 71 9.11 3.24 6.78
CA LEU A 71 10.24 3.89 6.13
C LEU A 71 10.00 5.40 6.14
N LYS A 72 10.86 6.14 6.85
CA LYS A 72 10.83 7.59 6.94
C LYS A 72 11.93 8.19 6.06
N PHE A 73 11.59 9.16 5.25
CA PHE A 73 12.53 9.92 4.41
C PHE A 73 12.03 11.34 4.18
N ALA A 74 12.95 12.28 4.21
CA ALA A 74 12.60 13.71 4.09
C ALA A 74 11.45 14.10 5.02
N GLY A 75 10.32 14.54 4.49
CA GLY A 75 9.10 14.89 5.22
C GLY A 75 8.02 13.79 5.24
N ASP A 76 8.31 12.62 4.68
CA ASP A 76 7.35 11.55 4.42
C ASP A 76 7.61 10.30 5.26
N ILE A 77 6.53 9.56 5.49
CA ILE A 77 6.58 8.22 6.07
C ILE A 77 5.76 7.28 5.18
N LEU A 78 6.41 6.24 4.68
CA LEU A 78 5.73 5.09 4.09
C LEU A 78 5.52 4.01 5.15
N ILE A 79 4.30 3.48 5.21
CA ILE A 79 3.97 2.32 6.04
C ILE A 79 3.58 1.18 5.11
N PHE A 80 4.34 0.10 5.16
CA PHE A 80 4.03 -1.16 4.52
C PHE A 80 3.33 -2.04 5.55
N MET A 81 2.13 -2.49 5.23
CA MET A 81 1.28 -3.25 6.14
C MET A 81 0.74 -4.50 5.46
N MET A 82 1.11 -5.68 5.95
CA MET A 82 0.55 -6.93 5.50
C MET A 82 -0.78 -7.20 6.19
N HIS A 83 -1.80 -7.59 5.42
CA HIS A 83 -3.05 -8.10 5.96
C HIS A 83 -2.93 -9.59 6.28
N THR A 84 -3.45 -10.01 7.43
CA THR A 84 -3.35 -11.41 7.89
C THR A 84 -4.36 -12.35 7.23
N ASN A 85 -5.41 -11.82 6.60
CA ASN A 85 -6.40 -12.63 5.89
C ASN A 85 -6.07 -12.72 4.40
N ILE A 86 -6.52 -13.81 3.78
CA ILE A 86 -6.47 -14.05 2.35
C ILE A 86 -7.81 -13.66 1.74
N PHE A 87 -7.77 -12.99 0.60
CA PHE A 87 -8.90 -12.46 -0.12
C PHE A 87 -9.07 -13.15 -1.46
N GLU A 88 -10.31 -13.29 -1.90
CA GLU A 88 -10.67 -13.68 -3.26
C GLU A 88 -11.24 -12.45 -3.97
N PHE A 89 -10.89 -12.25 -5.24
CA PHE A 89 -11.47 -11.16 -6.03
C PHE A 89 -12.95 -11.43 -6.32
N SER A 90 -13.75 -10.36 -6.35
CA SER A 90 -15.13 -10.44 -6.80
C SER A 90 -15.20 -10.92 -8.26
N ARG A 91 -16.28 -11.61 -8.64
CA ARG A 91 -16.40 -12.23 -9.96
C ARG A 91 -16.40 -11.25 -11.13
N ASP A 92 -16.77 -10.01 -10.88
CA ASP A 92 -16.80 -8.89 -11.83
C ASP A 92 -15.44 -8.17 -11.94
N HIS A 93 -14.48 -8.47 -11.06
CA HIS A 93 -13.16 -7.85 -11.06
C HIS A 93 -12.37 -8.21 -12.33
N GLU A 94 -11.60 -7.25 -12.88
CA GLU A 94 -10.81 -7.42 -14.10
C GLU A 94 -9.81 -8.59 -14.02
N VAL A 95 -9.26 -8.87 -12.85
CA VAL A 95 -8.36 -10.01 -12.60
C VAL A 95 -9.02 -11.35 -12.97
N MET A 96 -10.34 -11.48 -12.71
CA MET A 96 -11.10 -12.70 -13.03
C MET A 96 -11.26 -12.95 -14.52
N LYS A 97 -11.07 -11.94 -15.36
CA LYS A 97 -11.14 -12.02 -16.82
C LYS A 97 -9.80 -12.40 -17.45
N MET A 98 -8.71 -12.40 -16.67
CA MET A 98 -7.38 -12.75 -17.18
C MET A 98 -7.28 -14.25 -17.50
N PRO A 99 -6.76 -14.66 -18.67
CA PRO A 99 -6.58 -16.07 -19.00
C PRO A 99 -5.82 -16.84 -17.93
N TYR A 100 -4.80 -16.25 -17.35
CA TYR A 100 -4.00 -16.80 -16.26
C TYR A 100 -4.83 -17.23 -15.04
N VAL A 101 -5.86 -16.45 -14.67
CA VAL A 101 -6.76 -16.77 -13.57
C VAL A 101 -7.88 -17.71 -14.01
N GLN A 102 -8.31 -17.63 -15.29
CA GLN A 102 -9.32 -18.53 -15.83
C GLN A 102 -8.82 -19.98 -15.98
N GLU A 103 -7.52 -20.17 -16.25
CA GLU A 103 -6.90 -21.49 -16.27
C GLU A 103 -6.90 -22.17 -14.90
N ASP A 104 -6.76 -21.39 -13.84
CA ASP A 104 -6.77 -21.86 -12.46
C ASP A 104 -7.37 -20.78 -11.54
N ILE A 105 -8.64 -20.99 -11.18
CA ILE A 105 -9.41 -20.04 -10.38
C ILE A 105 -8.80 -19.78 -8.98
N GLU A 106 -8.04 -20.73 -8.45
CA GLU A 106 -7.36 -20.56 -7.17
C GLU A 106 -6.32 -19.44 -7.18
N ARG A 107 -5.83 -19.04 -8.37
CA ARG A 107 -4.93 -17.89 -8.56
C ARG A 107 -5.59 -16.55 -8.23
N SER A 108 -6.92 -16.52 -8.09
CA SER A 108 -7.67 -15.34 -7.63
C SER A 108 -7.59 -15.11 -6.13
N TYR A 109 -7.08 -16.08 -5.37
CA TYR A 109 -6.84 -15.91 -3.93
C TYR A 109 -5.50 -15.23 -3.71
N CYS A 110 -5.53 -14.08 -3.06
CA CYS A 110 -4.34 -13.26 -2.82
C CYS A 110 -4.26 -12.79 -1.37
N GLY A 111 -3.03 -12.73 -0.88
CA GLY A 111 -2.69 -11.92 0.26
C GLY A 111 -2.43 -10.48 -0.15
N ILE A 112 -2.46 -9.56 0.79
CA ILE A 112 -2.39 -8.12 0.53
C ILE A 112 -1.31 -7.48 1.39
N ILE A 113 -0.48 -6.65 0.74
CA ILE A 113 0.41 -5.70 1.41
C ILE A 113 0.03 -4.30 0.96
N ASN A 114 -0.48 -3.49 1.88
CA ASN A 114 -0.84 -2.11 1.65
C ASN A 114 0.37 -1.19 1.86
N ILE A 115 0.49 -0.16 1.03
CA ILE A 115 1.52 0.87 1.12
C ILE A 115 0.84 2.21 1.32
N TYR A 116 0.95 2.77 2.53
CA TYR A 116 0.38 4.07 2.87
C TYR A 116 1.47 5.13 2.94
N ASN A 117 1.16 6.32 2.45
CA ASN A 117 1.99 7.52 2.61
C ASN A 117 1.36 8.46 3.63
N PHE A 118 2.14 8.86 4.63
CA PHE A 118 1.80 9.85 5.65
C PHE A 118 2.81 10.99 5.64
N LEU A 119 2.41 12.13 6.20
CA LEU A 119 3.35 13.19 6.55
C LEU A 119 4.14 12.79 7.81
N GLY A 120 5.44 13.02 7.81
CA GLY A 120 6.30 12.77 8.97
C GLY A 120 5.87 13.55 10.21
N ASP A 121 5.36 14.77 10.01
CA ASP A 121 4.86 15.64 11.07
C ASP A 121 3.61 15.09 11.77
N SER A 122 2.80 14.26 11.09
CA SER A 122 1.61 13.62 11.68
C SER A 122 2.01 12.74 12.87
N PHE A 123 3.09 11.99 12.72
CA PHE A 123 3.62 11.15 13.81
C PHE A 123 4.44 11.95 14.83
N LYS A 124 5.27 12.89 14.36
CA LYS A 124 6.10 13.72 15.22
C LYS A 124 5.28 14.52 16.23
N TYR A 125 4.18 15.11 15.78
CA TYR A 125 3.29 15.94 16.61
C TYR A 125 2.05 15.19 17.09
N LYS A 126 2.01 13.85 16.95
CA LYS A 126 0.90 12.98 17.38
C LYS A 126 -0.47 13.46 16.87
N ARG A 127 -0.53 13.90 15.61
CA ARG A 127 -1.75 14.33 14.96
C ARG A 127 -2.60 13.12 14.55
N ILE A 128 -3.31 12.55 15.52
CA ILE A 128 -4.03 11.27 15.36
C ILE A 128 -5.16 11.31 14.34
N ASN A 129 -5.63 12.48 13.97
CA ASN A 129 -6.70 12.66 12.97
C ASN A 129 -6.16 12.91 11.56
N ASP A 130 -4.83 13.01 11.39
CA ASP A 130 -4.24 13.10 10.07
C ASP A 130 -4.40 11.75 9.37
N VAL A 131 -4.76 11.77 8.11
CA VAL A 131 -4.95 10.57 7.31
C VAL A 131 -3.73 10.29 6.44
N GLY A 132 -3.46 9.00 6.23
CA GLY A 132 -2.51 8.54 5.23
C GLY A 132 -3.25 8.10 3.97
N TYR A 133 -2.55 8.15 2.85
CA TYR A 133 -3.07 7.73 1.56
C TYR A 133 -2.54 6.36 1.18
N LEU A 134 -3.45 5.48 0.76
CA LEU A 134 -3.08 4.24 0.11
C LEU A 134 -2.51 4.59 -1.29
N ILE A 135 -1.21 4.42 -1.47
CA ILE A 135 -0.52 4.69 -2.73
C ILE A 135 -0.34 3.43 -3.57
N GLY A 136 -0.34 2.27 -2.94
CA GLY A 136 -0.25 0.99 -3.61
C GLY A 136 -0.77 -0.14 -2.74
N ARG A 137 -1.35 -1.14 -3.38
CA ARG A 137 -1.79 -2.39 -2.79
C ARG A 137 -1.19 -3.53 -3.60
N VAL A 138 -0.29 -4.28 -2.98
CA VAL A 138 0.40 -5.41 -3.60
C VAL A 138 -0.40 -6.67 -3.31
N PHE A 139 -0.80 -7.38 -4.35
CA PHE A 139 -1.47 -8.67 -4.28
C PHE A 139 -0.50 -9.78 -4.62
N ILE A 140 -0.46 -10.83 -3.80
CA ILE A 140 0.41 -11.99 -3.98
C ILE A 140 -0.44 -13.25 -3.95
N ASN A 141 -0.32 -14.13 -4.94
CA ASN A 141 -1.07 -15.39 -5.03
C ASN A 141 -0.25 -16.63 -4.62
N LYS A 142 -0.84 -17.81 -4.78
CA LYS A 142 -0.21 -19.10 -4.45
C LYS A 142 1.05 -19.42 -5.28
N ASP A 143 1.19 -18.86 -6.47
CA ASP A 143 2.31 -19.08 -7.38
C ASP A 143 3.43 -18.03 -7.22
N MET A 144 3.41 -17.20 -6.15
CA MET A 144 4.29 -16.04 -5.97
C MET A 144 4.15 -14.98 -7.06
N HIS A 145 3.12 -15.06 -7.90
CA HIS A 145 2.81 -14.02 -8.85
C HIS A 145 2.16 -12.82 -8.15
N TYR A 146 2.45 -11.63 -8.65
CA TYR A 146 1.94 -10.40 -8.06
C TYR A 146 1.49 -9.38 -9.09
N PHE A 147 0.65 -8.47 -8.65
CA PHE A 147 0.38 -7.21 -9.32
C PHE A 147 0.11 -6.11 -8.28
N ILE A 148 0.08 -4.87 -8.72
CA ILE A 148 -0.16 -3.73 -7.83
C ILE A 148 -1.33 -2.92 -8.35
N GLU A 149 -2.31 -2.74 -7.48
CA GLU A 149 -3.32 -1.72 -7.59
C GLU A 149 -2.76 -0.44 -6.97
N GLY A 150 -2.65 0.64 -7.72
CA GLY A 150 -2.01 1.84 -7.19
C GLY A 150 -2.31 3.09 -8.00
N LYS A 151 -1.93 4.21 -7.44
CA LYS A 151 -2.09 5.51 -8.08
C LYS A 151 -1.00 5.73 -9.13
N ARG A 152 -1.40 6.21 -10.33
CA ARG A 152 -0.50 6.60 -11.42
C ARG A 152 0.60 5.56 -11.71
N GLU A 153 1.86 5.98 -11.62
CA GLU A 153 3.03 5.19 -12.01
C GLU A 153 3.14 3.84 -11.29
N ILE A 154 2.76 3.75 -10.01
CA ILE A 154 2.84 2.50 -9.24
C ILE A 154 1.87 1.46 -9.81
N GLY A 155 0.61 1.85 -10.09
CA GLY A 155 -0.38 0.94 -10.65
C GLY A 155 -0.06 0.51 -12.08
N PHE A 156 0.48 1.41 -12.90
CA PHE A 156 0.77 1.12 -14.30
C PHE A 156 1.97 0.18 -14.50
N LEU A 157 3.03 0.34 -13.68
CA LEU A 157 4.28 -0.40 -13.83
C LEU A 157 4.17 -1.90 -13.48
N TYR A 158 3.16 -2.31 -12.72
CA TYR A 158 3.10 -3.64 -12.11
C TYR A 158 1.77 -4.38 -12.39
N GLN A 159 1.24 -4.27 -13.62
CA GLN A 159 -0.04 -4.89 -14.01
C GLN A 159 0.09 -6.28 -14.65
N ASN A 160 1.30 -6.82 -14.79
CA ASN A 160 1.51 -8.09 -15.47
C ASN A 160 1.41 -9.29 -14.53
N PHE A 161 0.21 -9.53 -13.99
CA PHE A 161 -0.02 -10.61 -13.03
C PHE A 161 0.37 -11.99 -13.51
N ALA A 162 0.18 -12.27 -14.80
CA ALA A 162 0.48 -13.58 -15.39
C ALA A 162 1.99 -13.92 -15.46
N ASN A 163 2.87 -12.92 -15.47
CA ASN A 163 4.31 -13.14 -15.67
C ASN A 163 5.20 -12.49 -14.61
N ALA A 164 4.61 -11.70 -13.71
CA ALA A 164 5.37 -11.02 -12.67
C ALA A 164 5.49 -11.93 -11.43
N ILE A 165 6.68 -12.43 -11.18
CA ILE A 165 7.01 -13.23 -9.99
C ILE A 165 7.62 -12.30 -8.95
N MET A 166 7.17 -12.44 -7.70
CA MET A 166 7.72 -11.68 -6.59
C MET A 166 9.04 -12.29 -6.13
N ASP A 167 10.07 -11.46 -6.14
CA ASP A 167 11.39 -11.75 -5.61
C ASP A 167 11.96 -10.53 -4.89
N GLU A 168 13.15 -10.64 -4.33
CA GLU A 168 13.84 -9.54 -3.64
C GLU A 168 14.06 -8.31 -4.55
N HIS A 169 14.33 -8.54 -5.85
CA HIS A 169 14.52 -7.47 -6.81
C HIS A 169 13.21 -6.72 -7.09
N ALA A 170 12.12 -7.47 -7.28
CA ALA A 170 10.78 -6.91 -7.46
C ALA A 170 10.35 -6.10 -6.22
N ALA A 171 10.51 -6.67 -5.01
CA ALA A 171 10.21 -6.00 -3.76
C ALA A 171 11.01 -4.68 -3.62
N ARG A 172 12.31 -4.71 -3.93
CA ARG A 172 13.18 -3.53 -3.89
C ARG A 172 12.76 -2.46 -4.91
N ASN A 173 12.35 -2.85 -6.10
CA ASN A 173 11.85 -1.92 -7.13
C ASN A 173 10.54 -1.26 -6.71
N ILE A 174 9.63 -2.01 -6.07
CA ILE A 174 8.38 -1.48 -5.52
C ILE A 174 8.68 -0.45 -4.43
N ILE A 175 9.61 -0.73 -3.51
CA ILE A 175 10.04 0.23 -2.48
C ILE A 175 10.54 1.52 -3.12
N LYS A 176 11.45 1.42 -4.11
CA LYS A 176 12.01 2.59 -4.81
C LYS A 176 10.94 3.39 -5.56
N SER A 177 10.00 2.71 -6.22
CA SER A 177 8.88 3.36 -6.92
C SER A 177 7.95 4.07 -5.93
N SER A 178 7.68 3.48 -4.77
CA SER A 178 6.89 4.08 -3.70
C SER A 178 7.55 5.35 -3.13
N ILE A 179 8.88 5.32 -2.92
CA ILE A 179 9.64 6.50 -2.50
C ILE A 179 9.58 7.59 -3.56
N LYS A 180 9.83 7.27 -4.84
CA LYS A 180 9.77 8.23 -5.95
C LYS A 180 8.40 8.87 -6.06
N TYR A 181 7.34 8.06 -5.95
CA TYR A 181 5.97 8.57 -5.96
C TYR A 181 5.73 9.56 -4.83
N ALA A 182 6.13 9.23 -3.60
CA ALA A 182 5.94 10.11 -2.44
C ALA A 182 6.76 11.41 -2.55
N LEU A 183 8.00 11.34 -3.06
CA LEU A 183 8.86 12.52 -3.27
C LEU A 183 8.30 13.47 -4.33
N ASN A 184 7.63 12.96 -5.35
CA ASN A 184 7.02 13.77 -6.41
C ASN A 184 5.65 14.34 -6.01
N PHE A 185 5.27 14.16 -4.77
CA PHE A 185 3.95 14.51 -4.28
C PHE A 185 4.03 15.63 -3.24
N ASP A 186 4.02 16.87 -3.71
CA ASP A 186 4.12 18.05 -2.85
C ASP A 186 2.78 18.45 -2.22
N LEU A 187 2.87 19.10 -1.06
CA LEU A 187 1.74 19.78 -0.43
C LEU A 187 1.39 21.03 -1.22
N LEU A 188 0.15 21.15 -1.62
CA LEU A 188 -0.34 22.39 -2.24
C LEU A 188 -0.86 23.34 -1.18
N THR A 189 -0.73 24.65 -1.47
CA THR A 189 -1.31 25.71 -0.64
C THR A 189 -2.83 25.58 -0.64
N PRO A 190 -3.49 25.53 0.52
CA PRO A 190 -4.95 25.53 0.57
C PRO A 190 -5.51 26.82 -0.04
N PRO A 191 -6.69 26.75 -0.69
CA PRO A 191 -7.33 27.93 -1.25
C PRO A 191 -7.54 29.01 -0.19
N TYR A 192 -7.20 30.27 -0.50
CA TYR A 192 -7.28 31.37 0.45
C TYR A 192 -8.67 31.51 1.10
N ASN A 193 -9.74 31.30 0.32
CA ASN A 193 -11.11 31.43 0.82
C ASN A 193 -11.46 30.39 1.89
N GLU A 194 -10.81 29.25 1.92
CA GLU A 194 -11.04 28.18 2.91
C GLU A 194 -10.31 28.42 4.22
N VAL A 195 -9.23 29.21 4.19
CA VAL A 195 -8.38 29.45 5.37
C VAL A 195 -8.41 30.88 5.88
N LYS A 196 -9.15 31.80 5.20
CA LYS A 196 -9.17 33.22 5.53
C LYS A 196 -9.88 33.58 6.84
N ILE A 197 -10.74 32.70 7.33
CA ILE A 197 -11.49 32.87 8.57
C ILE A 197 -11.08 31.76 9.52
N LEU A 198 -10.65 32.15 10.71
CA LEU A 198 -10.21 31.24 11.76
C LEU A 198 -10.85 31.67 13.07
N SER A 199 -11.49 30.76 13.78
CA SER A 199 -12.10 31.04 15.07
C SER A 199 -11.06 31.04 16.19
N VAL A 200 -11.35 31.69 17.31
CA VAL A 200 -10.49 31.64 18.52
C VAL A 200 -10.33 30.21 19.03
N TYR A 201 -11.39 29.39 18.94
CA TYR A 201 -11.35 27.99 19.31
C TYR A 201 -10.39 27.18 18.42
N GLU A 202 -10.42 27.41 17.11
CA GLU A 202 -9.49 26.74 16.18
C GLU A 202 -8.04 27.14 16.44
N ILE A 203 -7.78 28.43 16.76
CA ILE A 203 -6.44 28.89 17.15
C ILE A 203 -5.97 28.16 18.41
N GLN A 204 -6.80 28.10 19.46
CA GLN A 204 -6.45 27.42 20.70
C GLN A 204 -6.20 25.94 20.49
N THR A 205 -7.07 25.27 19.75
CA THR A 205 -6.92 23.85 19.40
C THR A 205 -5.69 23.60 18.55
N THR A 206 -5.33 24.54 17.67
CA THR A 206 -4.13 24.46 16.82
C THR A 206 -2.87 24.65 17.65
N LEU A 207 -2.85 25.58 18.58
CA LEU A 207 -1.73 25.81 19.51
C LEU A 207 -1.51 24.61 20.43
N ASP A 208 -2.58 24.05 21.00
CA ASP A 208 -2.51 22.90 21.90
C ASP A 208 -2.03 21.61 21.21
N ASN A 209 -2.29 21.47 19.94
CA ASN A 209 -2.01 20.23 19.18
C ASN A 209 -1.12 20.42 17.95
N MET A 210 -0.67 21.64 17.63
CA MET A 210 0.00 22.02 16.37
C MET A 210 -0.74 21.44 15.15
N LYS A 211 -2.07 21.46 15.22
CA LYS A 211 -2.96 20.86 14.20
C LYS A 211 -3.27 21.87 13.11
N ILE A 212 -2.28 22.23 12.31
CA ILE A 212 -2.61 22.70 10.96
C ILE A 212 -3.05 21.44 10.21
N LYS A 213 -4.28 21.42 9.70
CA LYS A 213 -4.73 20.37 8.78
C LYS A 213 -3.85 20.44 7.53
N THR A 214 -2.75 19.74 7.57
CA THR A 214 -1.87 19.56 6.42
C THR A 214 -2.12 18.16 5.90
N GLY A 215 -2.58 18.04 4.70
CA GLY A 215 -2.70 16.75 4.04
C GLY A 215 -2.12 16.84 2.65
N LYS A 216 -1.34 15.87 2.28
CA LYS A 216 -1.16 15.56 0.89
C LYS A 216 -2.54 15.17 0.38
N ARG A 217 -3.28 16.09 -0.26
CA ARG A 217 -4.67 15.90 -0.75
C ARG A 217 -5.77 15.72 0.30
N LEU A 218 -5.58 16.14 1.53
CA LEU A 218 -6.65 16.12 2.54
C LEU A 218 -7.67 17.20 2.22
N GLY A 219 -8.79 16.79 1.70
CA GLY A 219 -9.99 17.62 1.56
C GLY A 219 -9.96 18.67 0.45
N PHE A 220 -8.88 18.77 -0.34
CA PHE A 220 -8.81 19.62 -1.50
C PHE A 220 -8.96 18.78 -2.77
N LYS A 221 -10.05 18.97 -3.52
CA LYS A 221 -10.19 18.41 -4.86
C LYS A 221 -9.20 19.13 -5.77
N PHE A 222 -8.29 18.39 -6.39
CA PHE A 222 -7.37 18.93 -7.39
C PHE A 222 -8.01 18.85 -8.77
N GLN A 223 -7.69 19.79 -9.66
CA GLN A 223 -8.20 19.77 -11.04
C GLN A 223 -7.92 18.42 -11.76
N ALA A 224 -6.86 17.70 -11.38
CA ALA A 224 -6.55 16.39 -11.93
C ALA A 224 -7.52 15.27 -11.47
N ASP A 225 -8.30 15.51 -10.41
CA ASP A 225 -9.29 14.54 -9.93
C ASP A 225 -10.69 14.79 -10.54
N HIS A 226 -10.87 15.91 -11.27
CA HIS A 226 -12.12 16.27 -11.97
C HIS A 226 -12.28 15.58 -13.33
N ASP A 227 -11.19 15.13 -13.95
CA ASP A 227 -11.27 14.56 -15.31
C ASP A 227 -11.87 13.13 -15.33
N GLU A 228 -12.06 12.48 -14.19
CA GLU A 228 -12.66 11.14 -14.11
C GLU A 228 -14.13 11.15 -13.66
N GLU A 229 -14.62 12.19 -12.97
CA GLU A 229 -16.03 12.25 -12.49
C GLU A 229 -17.01 12.80 -13.54
N ASP A 230 -16.55 13.61 -14.52
CA ASP A 230 -17.43 14.23 -15.53
C ASP A 230 -17.82 13.30 -16.71
N LYS A 231 -17.43 12.03 -16.70
CA LYS A 231 -17.80 11.07 -17.76
C LYS A 231 -19.01 10.20 -17.46
N THR A 232 -19.67 10.38 -16.32
CA THR A 232 -20.80 9.50 -15.92
C THR A 232 -22.16 10.20 -15.80
N GLU A 233 -22.27 11.50 -16.08
CA GLU A 233 -23.59 12.16 -16.09
C GLU A 233 -23.87 12.84 -17.43
N THR A 234 -24.16 12.07 -18.47
CA THR A 234 -25.03 12.47 -19.59
C THR A 234 -25.43 11.21 -20.37
N ILE A 235 -26.45 10.52 -19.90
CA ILE A 235 -27.41 9.82 -20.76
C ILE A 235 -28.75 9.84 -20.00
N ASP A 236 -29.71 10.56 -20.57
CA ASP A 236 -31.15 10.69 -20.32
C ASP A 236 -31.87 9.66 -19.45
#